data_77095bfd4e373ae5c72cf09708ba8178
#
_entry.id   77095bfd4e373ae5c72cf09708ba8178
#
_cell.length_a   1.000
_cell.length_b   1.000
_cell.length_c   1.000
_cell.angle_alpha   90.00
_cell.angle_beta   90.00
_cell.angle_gamma   90.00
#
_symmetry.space_group_name_H-M   'P 1'
#
loop_
_entity.id
_entity.type
_entity.pdbx_description
1 polymer ?
#
loop_
_entity_poly.entity_id
_entity_poly.type
_entity_poly.pdbx_seq_one_letter_code
_entity_poly.pdbx_strand_id
1 'polypeptide(L)'
;LHVGIAAPYVALNPMFSLKETLAFHKQFCPFPLDFKLAEWLDKAGLCAHDDKRLSTFSSGMLQRVRLLLAVANDRPLLLLDEPLSNLDAEGVQFYSELIRSFALSKTIIVGSNYQKDEYSYCTNELLLEKHY
;
A
#
# COMPACT_ATOMS: atom_id res chain seq x y z
N LEU A 1 -15.04 -8.43 4.05
CA LEU A 1 -13.63 -8.65 4.41
C LEU A 1 -13.13 -7.47 5.24
N HIS A 2 -12.53 -7.74 6.41
CA HIS A 2 -12.05 -6.71 7.34
C HIS A 2 -10.52 -6.54 7.31
N VAL A 3 -9.90 -6.89 6.17
CA VAL A 3 -8.44 -6.92 6.03
C VAL A 3 -8.00 -6.09 4.83
N GLY A 4 -7.03 -5.19 5.03
CA GLY A 4 -6.24 -4.58 3.98
C GLY A 4 -5.01 -5.44 3.68
N ILE A 5 -4.69 -5.66 2.41
CA ILE A 5 -3.55 -6.50 2.02
C ILE A 5 -2.74 -5.79 0.94
N ALA A 6 -1.43 -5.66 1.17
CA ALA A 6 -0.47 -5.28 0.15
C ALA A 6 0.69 -6.27 0.12
N ALA A 7 0.91 -6.87 -1.03
CA ALA A 7 2.02 -7.79 -1.28
C ALA A 7 2.42 -7.70 -2.75
N PRO A 8 3.67 -7.98 -3.13
CA PRO A 8 4.13 -7.89 -4.52
C PRO A 8 3.33 -8.77 -5.48
N TYR A 9 2.82 -9.89 -5.00
CA TYR A 9 2.03 -10.86 -5.77
C TYR A 9 0.51 -10.57 -5.81
N VAL A 10 0.02 -9.55 -5.08
CA VAL A 10 -1.38 -9.12 -5.20
C VAL A 10 -1.57 -8.44 -6.53
N ALA A 11 -2.32 -9.10 -7.41
CA ALA A 11 -2.54 -8.62 -8.77
C ALA A 11 -3.51 -7.43 -8.80
N LEU A 12 -3.13 -6.39 -9.53
CA LEU A 12 -4.02 -5.33 -10.00
C LEU A 12 -4.38 -5.63 -11.45
N ASN A 13 -5.60 -5.31 -11.87
CA ASN A 13 -5.99 -5.53 -13.26
C ASN A 13 -5.19 -4.61 -14.20
N PRO A 14 -4.29 -5.14 -15.04
CA PRO A 14 -3.41 -4.33 -15.88
C PRO A 14 -4.13 -3.55 -16.97
N MET A 15 -5.37 -3.95 -17.30
CA MET A 15 -6.19 -3.31 -18.34
C MET A 15 -6.93 -2.07 -17.83
N PHE A 16 -7.08 -1.94 -16.51
CA PHE A 16 -7.69 -0.76 -15.91
C PHE A 16 -6.72 0.42 -15.88
N SER A 17 -7.25 1.63 -16.05
CA SER A 17 -6.52 2.84 -15.70
C SER A 17 -6.41 2.98 -14.17
N LEU A 18 -5.54 3.88 -13.70
CA LEU A 18 -5.46 4.20 -12.28
C LEU A 18 -6.82 4.67 -11.76
N LYS A 19 -7.48 5.57 -12.48
CA LYS A 19 -8.80 6.11 -12.15
C LYS A 19 -9.87 4.99 -12.04
N GLU A 20 -9.90 4.07 -12.98
CA GLU A 20 -10.82 2.93 -12.96
C GLU A 20 -10.55 2.01 -11.78
N THR A 21 -9.27 1.75 -11.46
CA THR A 21 -8.85 0.94 -10.31
C THR A 21 -9.31 1.56 -9.00
N LEU A 22 -9.10 2.87 -8.82
CA LEU A 22 -9.53 3.61 -7.63
C LEU A 22 -11.06 3.64 -7.50
N ALA A 23 -11.77 3.87 -8.61
CA ALA A 23 -13.23 3.89 -8.64
C ALA A 23 -13.82 2.51 -8.30
N PHE A 24 -13.23 1.44 -8.85
CA PHE A 24 -13.63 0.07 -8.54
C PHE A 24 -13.39 -0.27 -7.06
N HIS A 25 -12.20 0.04 -6.55
CA HIS A 25 -11.86 -0.20 -5.14
C HIS A 25 -12.82 0.49 -4.19
N LYS A 26 -13.15 1.75 -4.46
CA LYS A 26 -14.04 2.57 -3.63
C LYS A 26 -15.44 1.96 -3.47
N GLN A 27 -15.92 1.14 -4.41
CA GLN A 27 -17.21 0.47 -4.31
C GLN A 27 -17.26 -0.59 -3.21
N PHE A 28 -16.11 -1.25 -2.93
CA PHE A 28 -16.02 -2.34 -1.96
C PHE A 28 -15.29 -1.94 -0.68
N CYS A 29 -14.48 -0.91 -0.75
CA CYS A 29 -13.64 -0.42 0.32
C CYS A 29 -13.50 1.11 0.20
N PRO A 30 -14.48 1.88 0.71
CA PRO A 30 -14.42 3.32 0.66
C PRO A 30 -13.23 3.85 1.43
N PHE A 31 -12.64 4.93 0.94
CA PHE A 31 -11.64 5.68 1.68
C PHE A 31 -12.26 6.39 2.89
N PRO A 32 -11.49 6.64 3.96
CA PRO A 32 -11.94 7.45 5.08
C PRO A 32 -12.46 8.82 4.63
N LEU A 33 -13.39 9.41 5.39
CA LEU A 33 -14.04 10.68 5.02
C LEU A 33 -13.06 11.85 4.90
N ASP A 34 -11.99 11.83 5.68
CA ASP A 34 -10.92 12.82 5.69
C ASP A 34 -9.79 12.51 4.69
N PHE A 35 -9.90 11.40 3.95
CA PHE A 35 -8.89 11.00 2.97
C PHE A 35 -8.94 11.85 1.71
N LYS A 36 -7.91 12.66 1.52
CA LYS A 36 -7.76 13.52 0.35
C LYS A 36 -7.01 12.80 -0.77
N LEU A 37 -7.75 12.09 -1.60
CA LEU A 37 -7.19 11.24 -2.66
C LEU A 37 -6.18 11.97 -3.54
N ALA A 38 -6.47 13.20 -3.98
CA ALA A 38 -5.57 13.98 -4.85
C ALA A 38 -4.22 14.26 -4.18
N GLU A 39 -4.21 14.63 -2.88
CA GLU A 39 -2.96 14.85 -2.13
C GLU A 39 -2.14 13.55 -2.01
N TRP A 40 -2.79 12.41 -1.80
CA TRP A 40 -2.12 11.13 -1.67
C TRP A 40 -1.62 10.58 -3.01
N LEU A 41 -2.31 10.86 -4.11
CA LEU A 41 -1.80 10.58 -5.45
C LEU A 41 -0.57 11.44 -5.79
N ASP A 42 -0.56 12.70 -5.36
CA ASP A 42 0.61 13.58 -5.51
C ASP A 42 1.80 13.04 -4.72
N LYS A 43 1.64 12.74 -3.44
CA LYS A 43 2.67 12.13 -2.59
C LYS A 43 3.18 10.79 -3.14
N ALA A 44 2.31 10.03 -3.79
CA ALA A 44 2.68 8.79 -4.45
C ALA A 44 3.40 9.01 -5.81
N GLY A 45 3.46 10.25 -6.31
CA GLY A 45 3.98 10.56 -7.64
C GLY A 45 3.09 10.04 -8.77
N LEU A 46 1.79 9.91 -8.55
CA LEU A 46 0.84 9.27 -9.46
C LEU A 46 -0.17 10.24 -10.11
N CYS A 47 -0.22 11.52 -9.70
CA CYS A 47 -1.22 12.50 -10.19
C CYS A 47 -1.31 12.60 -11.71
N ALA A 48 -0.19 12.54 -12.43
CA ALA A 48 -0.16 12.69 -13.89
C ALA A 48 -0.53 11.40 -14.64
N HIS A 49 -1.01 10.36 -13.93
CA HIS A 49 -1.19 9.02 -14.48
C HIS A 49 -2.63 8.49 -14.40
N ASP A 50 -3.61 9.32 -14.04
CA ASP A 50 -5.00 8.91 -13.80
C ASP A 50 -5.62 8.10 -14.93
N ASP A 51 -5.43 8.51 -16.17
CA ASP A 51 -6.00 7.85 -17.35
C ASP A 51 -5.06 6.79 -17.96
N LYS A 52 -3.87 6.60 -17.40
CA LYS A 52 -2.93 5.59 -17.89
C LYS A 52 -3.29 4.21 -17.34
N ARG A 53 -3.20 3.21 -18.22
CA ARG A 53 -3.40 1.81 -17.83
C ARG A 53 -2.30 1.33 -16.91
N LEU A 54 -2.66 0.52 -15.91
CA LEU A 54 -1.70 -0.06 -14.97
C LEU A 54 -0.65 -0.94 -15.65
N SER A 55 -0.94 -1.50 -16.83
CA SER A 55 0.04 -2.23 -17.65
C SER A 55 1.26 -1.38 -18.05
N THR A 56 1.15 -0.04 -18.01
CA THR A 56 2.25 0.88 -18.37
C THR A 56 3.03 1.37 -17.13
N PHE A 57 2.61 0.97 -15.93
CA PHE A 57 3.23 1.40 -14.68
C PHE A 57 4.51 0.60 -14.41
N SER A 58 5.51 1.27 -13.82
CA SER A 58 6.67 0.57 -13.26
C SER A 58 6.26 -0.28 -12.05
N SER A 59 7.11 -1.23 -11.66
CA SER A 59 6.89 -2.04 -10.46
C SER A 59 6.73 -1.18 -9.19
N GLY A 60 7.52 -0.12 -9.07
CA GLY A 60 7.41 0.83 -7.95
C GLY A 60 6.10 1.62 -7.97
N MET A 61 5.62 2.05 -9.14
CA MET A 61 4.31 2.70 -9.26
C MET A 61 3.18 1.75 -8.87
N LEU A 62 3.21 0.49 -9.33
CA LEU A 62 2.23 -0.52 -8.94
C LEU A 62 2.26 -0.79 -7.44
N GLN A 63 3.44 -0.82 -6.83
CA GLN A 63 3.58 -1.01 -5.40
C GLN A 63 2.97 0.15 -4.61
N ARG A 64 3.17 1.39 -5.03
CA ARG A 64 2.55 2.57 -4.42
C ARG A 64 1.01 2.53 -4.53
N VAL A 65 0.46 2.07 -5.66
CA VAL A 65 -0.99 1.84 -5.80
C VAL A 65 -1.48 0.78 -4.81
N ARG A 66 -0.81 -0.38 -4.71
CA ARG A 66 -1.19 -1.44 -3.76
C ARG A 66 -1.21 -0.95 -2.32
N LEU A 67 -0.16 -0.23 -1.91
CA LEU A 67 -0.06 0.34 -0.57
C LEU A 67 -1.19 1.32 -0.28
N LEU A 68 -1.48 2.22 -1.21
CA LEU A 68 -2.56 3.18 -1.08
C LEU A 68 -3.91 2.48 -0.85
N LEU A 69 -4.24 1.49 -1.68
CA LEU A 69 -5.49 0.74 -1.58
C LEU A 69 -5.59 -0.10 -0.30
N ALA A 70 -4.47 -0.67 0.16
CA ALA A 70 -4.45 -1.51 1.34
C ALA A 70 -4.53 -0.72 2.64
N VAL A 71 -3.91 0.45 2.71
CA VAL A 71 -3.73 1.23 3.95
C VAL A 71 -4.85 2.27 4.15
N ALA A 72 -5.24 2.97 3.08
CA ALA A 72 -6.21 4.07 3.14
C ALA A 72 -7.65 3.57 3.19
N ASN A 73 -8.01 2.88 4.26
CA ASN A 73 -9.36 2.37 4.51
C ASN A 73 -9.59 2.17 6.01
N ASP A 74 -10.82 1.92 6.43
CA ASP A 74 -11.22 1.74 7.84
C ASP A 74 -11.13 0.29 8.34
N ARG A 75 -10.45 -0.59 7.63
CA ARG A 75 -10.32 -2.00 8.02
C ARG A 75 -9.36 -2.15 9.21
N PRO A 76 -9.72 -2.95 10.23
CA PRO A 76 -8.95 -3.04 11.47
C PRO A 76 -7.66 -3.84 11.38
N LEU A 77 -7.51 -4.67 10.34
CA LEU A 77 -6.31 -5.49 10.12
C LEU A 77 -5.63 -5.13 8.80
N LEU A 78 -4.32 -4.97 8.86
CA LEU A 78 -3.47 -4.68 7.71
C LEU A 78 -2.36 -5.74 7.61
N LEU A 79 -2.30 -6.41 6.48
CA LEU A 79 -1.25 -7.38 6.14
C LEU A 79 -0.36 -6.77 5.06
N LEU A 80 0.92 -6.65 5.35
CA LEU A 80 1.93 -6.13 4.44
C LEU A 80 3.02 -7.17 4.25
N ASP A 81 3.32 -7.51 3.01
CA ASP A 81 4.41 -8.41 2.67
C ASP A 81 5.42 -7.68 1.79
N GLU A 82 6.65 -7.55 2.28
CA GLU A 82 7.72 -6.76 1.67
C GLU A 82 7.25 -5.39 1.13
N PRO A 83 6.62 -4.55 1.98
CA PRO A 83 5.94 -3.34 1.52
C PRO A 83 6.86 -2.34 0.81
N LEU A 84 8.16 -2.35 1.07
CA LEU A 84 9.13 -1.47 0.42
C LEU A 84 9.73 -2.06 -0.87
N SER A 85 9.31 -3.25 -1.27
CA SER A 85 9.79 -3.88 -2.50
C SER A 85 9.59 -2.96 -3.72
N ASN A 86 10.66 -2.77 -4.50
CA ASN A 86 10.71 -1.91 -5.69
C ASN A 86 10.47 -0.39 -5.44
N LEU A 87 10.50 0.07 -4.20
CA LEU A 87 10.38 1.50 -3.90
C LEU A 87 11.76 2.17 -3.86
N ASP A 88 11.81 3.37 -4.42
CA ASP A 88 12.91 4.33 -4.26
C ASP A 88 12.76 5.12 -2.95
N ALA A 89 13.67 6.05 -2.68
CA ALA A 89 13.66 6.87 -1.46
C ALA A 89 12.34 7.66 -1.29
N GLU A 90 11.77 8.19 -2.37
CA GLU A 90 10.48 8.89 -2.33
C GLU A 90 9.33 7.92 -2.01
N GLY A 91 9.37 6.72 -2.55
CA GLY A 91 8.42 5.66 -2.24
C GLY A 91 8.47 5.19 -0.79
N VAL A 92 9.66 5.11 -0.21
CA VAL A 92 9.84 4.80 1.22
C VAL A 92 9.27 5.92 2.10
N GLN A 93 9.49 7.18 1.74
CA GLN A 93 8.91 8.31 2.44
C GLN A 93 7.38 8.29 2.35
N PHE A 94 6.83 8.09 1.15
CA PHE A 94 5.39 7.93 0.94
C PHE A 94 4.80 6.83 1.82
N TYR A 95 5.43 5.64 1.88
CA TYR A 95 5.01 4.55 2.75
C TYR A 95 4.97 4.96 4.23
N SER A 96 6.04 5.57 4.73
CA SER A 96 6.13 6.03 6.12
C SER A 96 5.01 7.01 6.47
N GLU A 97 4.72 7.97 5.59
CA GLU A 97 3.65 8.95 5.80
C GLU A 97 2.27 8.29 5.76
N LEU A 98 2.05 7.35 4.84
CA LEU A 98 0.80 6.61 4.69
C LEU A 98 0.49 5.78 5.95
N ILE A 99 1.48 5.05 6.46
CA ILE A 99 1.34 4.26 7.70
C ILE A 99 1.01 5.17 8.89
N ARG A 100 1.75 6.26 9.07
CA ARG A 100 1.51 7.20 10.17
C ARG A 100 0.12 7.82 10.13
N SER A 101 -0.39 8.08 8.94
CA SER A 101 -1.68 8.74 8.77
C SER A 101 -2.88 7.81 8.96
N PHE A 102 -2.78 6.53 8.58
CA PHE A 102 -3.96 5.66 8.48
C PHE A 102 -3.83 4.29 9.14
N ALA A 103 -2.65 3.88 9.57
CA ALA A 103 -2.44 2.51 10.00
C ALA A 103 -2.15 2.33 11.49
N LEU A 104 -1.71 3.35 12.22
CA LEU A 104 -1.28 3.21 13.62
C LEU A 104 -2.41 2.78 14.60
N SER A 105 -3.66 2.97 14.22
CA SER A 105 -4.82 2.49 15.00
C SER A 105 -5.25 1.07 14.64
N LYS A 106 -4.58 0.44 13.67
CA LYS A 106 -4.91 -0.91 13.17
C LYS A 106 -3.99 -1.96 13.78
N THR A 107 -4.42 -3.21 13.72
CA THR A 107 -3.51 -4.34 13.88
C THR A 107 -2.72 -4.50 12.59
N ILE A 108 -1.40 -4.41 12.64
CA ILE A 108 -0.54 -4.50 11.46
C ILE A 108 0.37 -5.72 11.59
N ILE A 109 0.39 -6.54 10.56
CA ILE A 109 1.33 -7.65 10.43
C ILE A 109 2.18 -7.40 9.19
N VAL A 110 3.50 -7.37 9.38
CA VAL A 110 4.48 -7.12 8.30
C VAL A 110 5.36 -8.34 8.12
N GLY A 111 5.35 -8.91 6.93
CA GLY A 111 6.37 -9.84 6.46
C GLY A 111 7.52 -9.05 5.86
N SER A 112 8.75 -9.24 6.37
CA SER A 112 9.92 -8.50 5.93
C SER A 112 11.15 -9.36 5.84
N ASN A 113 12.02 -9.09 4.88
CA ASN A 113 13.37 -9.63 4.76
C ASN A 113 14.40 -8.71 5.43
N TYR A 114 14.17 -8.39 6.73
CA TYR A 114 15.09 -7.59 7.58
C TYR A 114 15.27 -6.12 7.17
N GLN A 115 14.35 -5.53 6.42
CA GLN A 115 14.33 -4.10 6.13
C GLN A 115 13.62 -3.35 7.27
N LYS A 116 14.37 -2.74 8.18
CA LYS A 116 13.81 -2.08 9.38
C LYS A 116 12.78 -1.00 9.07
N ASP A 117 12.91 -0.29 7.96
CA ASP A 117 11.95 0.75 7.56
C ASP A 117 10.56 0.19 7.25
N GLU A 118 10.45 -1.12 6.96
CA GLU A 118 9.17 -1.79 6.73
C GLU A 118 8.34 -1.94 8.00
N TYR A 119 8.99 -2.11 9.15
CA TYR A 119 8.34 -2.47 10.41
C TYR A 119 8.82 -1.67 11.63
N SER A 120 9.50 -0.54 11.43
CA SER A 120 10.02 0.31 12.51
C SER A 120 8.95 0.81 13.51
N TYR A 121 7.70 0.79 13.12
CA TYR A 121 6.53 1.16 13.93
C TYR A 121 5.87 -0.06 14.61
N CYS A 122 6.30 -1.28 14.33
CA CYS A 122 5.79 -2.49 14.98
C CYS A 122 6.32 -2.59 16.42
N THR A 123 5.47 -3.09 17.32
CA THR A 123 5.80 -3.23 18.75
C THR A 123 6.39 -4.59 19.11
N ASN A 124 6.17 -5.60 18.26
CA ASN A 124 6.63 -6.97 18.48
C ASN A 124 7.27 -7.49 17.19
N GLU A 125 8.24 -8.37 17.35
CA GLU A 125 8.94 -9.04 16.26
C GLU A 125 8.92 -10.56 16.51
N LEU A 126 8.62 -11.33 15.44
CA LEU A 126 8.70 -12.78 15.45
C LEU A 126 9.68 -13.22 14.36
N LEU A 127 10.75 -13.89 14.77
CA LEU A 127 11.70 -14.50 13.86
C LEU A 127 11.21 -15.90 13.47
N LEU A 128 11.04 -16.12 12.16
CA LEU A 128 10.73 -17.44 11.62
C LEU A 128 12.03 -18.15 11.28
N GLU A 129 12.39 -19.16 12.08
CA GLU A 129 13.53 -20.04 11.79
C GLU A 129 13.11 -21.07 10.73
N LYS A 130 13.99 -21.27 9.72
CA LYS A 130 13.81 -22.38 8.78
C LYS A 130 14.16 -23.68 9.50
N HIS A 131 13.18 -24.48 9.85
CA HIS A 131 13.39 -25.87 10.17
C HIS A 131 13.46 -26.66 8.85
N TYR A 132 14.65 -27.14 8.51
CA TYR A 132 14.88 -28.07 7.42
C TYR A 132 14.59 -29.50 7.88
#